data_d52df3ed72fc85497a8c3152dae5e5d6
#
_entry.id   d52df3ed72fc85497a8c3152dae5e5d6
#
_cell.length_a   1.000
_cell.length_b   1.000
_cell.length_c   1.000
_cell.angle_alpha   90.00
_cell.angle_beta   90.00
_cell.angle_gamma   90.00
#
_symmetry.space_group_name_H-M   'P 1'
#
loop_
_entity.id
_entity.type
_entity.pdbx_description
1 polymer ?
#
loop_
_entity_poly.entity_id
_entity_poly.type
_entity_poly.pdbx_seq_one_letter_code
_entity_poly.pdbx_strand_id
1 'polypeptide(L)'
;MKPELRHEIRDLGLVGAGAIPGALLRWKLESIAHTLVGGLRGVVGADFAANMIGCLLIGLVMAQGPTRVRLILAAGIGFCGSLTTFSSWMLELAKALRADNRAAAAGVLLASLVGGVLLVFLGYALGEALQRRRAG
;
A
#
# COMPACT_ATOMS: atom_id res chain seq x y z
N MET A 1 -17.39 7.99 -30.13
CA MET A 1 -17.18 7.83 -28.69
C MET A 1 -16.98 9.20 -28.09
N LYS A 2 -17.76 9.57 -27.07
CA LYS A 2 -17.66 10.89 -26.41
C LYS A 2 -16.25 11.09 -25.84
N PRO A 3 -15.65 12.28 -25.90
CA PRO A 3 -14.28 12.54 -25.42
C PRO A 3 -14.10 12.18 -23.92
N GLU A 4 -15.12 12.42 -23.12
CA GLU A 4 -15.16 12.06 -21.68
C GLU A 4 -14.95 10.55 -21.47
N LEU A 5 -15.65 9.69 -22.21
CA LEU A 5 -15.53 8.24 -22.10
C LEU A 5 -14.12 7.74 -22.48
N ARG A 6 -13.45 8.41 -23.42
CA ARG A 6 -12.04 8.09 -23.78
C ARG A 6 -11.08 8.39 -22.63
N HIS A 7 -11.29 9.47 -21.89
CA HIS A 7 -10.48 9.80 -20.72
C HIS A 7 -10.69 8.78 -19.59
N GLU A 8 -11.93 8.43 -19.30
CA GLU A 8 -12.28 7.45 -18.28
C GLU A 8 -11.68 6.06 -18.58
N ILE A 9 -11.82 5.58 -19.82
CA ILE A 9 -11.24 4.27 -20.23
C ILE A 9 -9.71 4.29 -20.08
N ARG A 10 -9.06 5.38 -20.48
CA ARG A 10 -7.61 5.51 -20.31
C ARG A 10 -7.20 5.48 -18.84
N ASP A 11 -7.94 6.19 -18.01
CA ASP A 11 -7.62 6.30 -16.58
C ASP A 11 -7.87 4.96 -15.86
N LEU A 12 -8.94 4.24 -16.21
CA LEU A 12 -9.16 2.86 -15.78
C LEU A 12 -8.05 1.91 -16.26
N GLY A 13 -7.59 2.09 -17.50
CA GLY A 13 -6.45 1.32 -18.03
C GLY A 13 -5.15 1.55 -17.26
N LEU A 14 -4.88 2.80 -16.85
CA LEU A 14 -3.72 3.14 -16.02
C LEU A 14 -3.81 2.52 -14.62
N VAL A 15 -4.99 2.60 -13.99
CA VAL A 15 -5.23 1.96 -12.69
C VAL A 15 -5.06 0.45 -12.80
N GLY A 16 -5.66 -0.18 -13.81
CA GLY A 16 -5.54 -1.62 -14.06
C GLY A 16 -4.08 -2.07 -14.30
N ALA A 17 -3.33 -1.30 -15.09
CA ALA A 17 -1.92 -1.57 -15.36
C ALA A 17 -1.04 -1.50 -14.10
N GLY A 18 -1.38 -0.61 -13.16
CA GLY A 18 -0.73 -0.56 -11.84
C GLY A 18 -1.22 -1.65 -10.89
N ALA A 19 -2.52 -1.97 -10.92
CA ALA A 19 -3.14 -2.90 -9.99
C ALA A 19 -2.62 -4.34 -10.18
N ILE A 20 -2.41 -4.77 -11.42
CA ILE A 20 -1.92 -6.13 -11.72
C ILE A 20 -0.57 -6.40 -11.02
N PRO A 21 0.50 -5.62 -11.23
CA PRO A 21 1.77 -5.88 -10.56
C PRO A 21 1.70 -5.69 -9.03
N GLY A 22 0.87 -4.77 -8.52
CA GLY A 22 0.66 -4.61 -7.07
C GLY A 22 0.04 -5.85 -6.43
N ALA A 23 -1.02 -6.39 -7.02
CA ALA A 23 -1.68 -7.61 -6.55
C ALA A 23 -0.76 -8.83 -6.65
N LEU A 24 0.00 -8.97 -7.75
CA LEU A 24 0.97 -10.05 -7.93
C LEU A 24 2.11 -9.99 -6.90
N LEU A 25 2.59 -8.79 -6.59
CA LEU A 25 3.62 -8.61 -5.57
C LEU A 25 3.09 -9.01 -4.18
N ARG A 26 1.88 -8.58 -3.81
CA ARG A 26 1.24 -8.98 -2.55
C ARG A 26 1.09 -10.49 -2.47
N TRP A 27 0.51 -11.12 -3.49
CA TRP A 27 0.37 -12.57 -3.55
C TRP A 27 1.70 -13.31 -3.39
N LYS A 28 2.76 -12.81 -4.02
CA LYS A 28 4.10 -13.40 -3.91
C LYS A 28 4.69 -13.23 -2.51
N LEU A 29 4.51 -12.08 -1.87
CA LEU A 29 4.92 -11.84 -0.48
C LEU A 29 4.21 -12.79 0.48
N GLU A 30 2.90 -12.94 0.36
CA GLU A 30 2.09 -13.89 1.13
C GLU A 30 2.56 -15.34 0.93
N SER A 31 2.81 -15.74 -0.31
CA SER A 31 3.29 -17.09 -0.65
C SER A 31 4.65 -17.40 -0.06
N ILE A 32 5.61 -16.48 -0.15
CA ILE A 32 6.95 -16.62 0.42
C ILE A 32 6.86 -16.69 1.95
N ALA A 33 6.10 -15.80 2.57
CA ALA A 33 5.96 -15.74 4.01
C ALA A 33 5.23 -16.98 4.56
N HIS A 34 4.23 -17.51 3.85
CA HIS A 34 3.59 -18.76 4.18
C HIS A 34 4.59 -19.94 4.19
N THR A 35 5.51 -19.95 3.24
CA THR A 35 6.53 -21.01 3.14
C THR A 35 7.61 -20.87 4.22
N LEU A 36 8.07 -19.66 4.52
CA LEU A 36 9.18 -19.41 5.44
C LEU A 36 8.77 -19.45 6.92
N VAL A 37 7.64 -18.82 7.26
CA VAL A 37 7.17 -18.66 8.66
C VAL A 37 6.13 -19.70 9.02
N GLY A 38 5.48 -20.27 8.03
CA GLY A 38 4.41 -21.26 8.16
C GLY A 38 3.04 -20.67 8.47
N GLY A 39 2.05 -21.19 7.74
CA GLY A 39 0.63 -20.96 8.02
C GLY A 39 0.19 -19.49 8.02
N LEU A 40 -0.84 -19.23 8.79
CA LEU A 40 -1.53 -17.93 8.84
C LEU A 40 -0.67 -16.79 9.41
N ARG A 41 0.28 -17.08 10.29
CA ARG A 41 1.19 -16.06 10.88
C ARG A 41 2.09 -15.44 9.83
N GLY A 42 2.57 -16.25 8.87
CA GLY A 42 3.38 -15.76 7.75
C GLY A 42 2.59 -14.82 6.84
N VAL A 43 1.38 -15.22 6.45
CA VAL A 43 0.49 -14.39 5.60
C VAL A 43 0.21 -13.04 6.23
N VAL A 44 -0.14 -13.02 7.52
CA VAL A 44 -0.43 -11.78 8.25
C VAL A 44 0.77 -10.86 8.35
N GLY A 45 1.97 -11.40 8.62
CA GLY A 45 3.20 -10.63 8.62
C GLY A 45 3.52 -10.03 7.26
N ALA A 46 3.26 -10.78 6.18
CA ALA A 46 3.42 -10.31 4.81
C ALA A 46 2.46 -9.16 4.47
N ASP A 47 1.20 -9.26 4.89
CA ASP A 47 0.19 -8.22 4.66
C ASP A 47 0.53 -6.93 5.43
N PHE A 48 1.00 -7.05 6.68
CA PHE A 48 1.47 -5.90 7.42
C PHE A 48 2.66 -5.23 6.71
N ALA A 49 3.65 -6.01 6.26
CA ALA A 49 4.80 -5.49 5.52
C ALA A 49 4.37 -4.85 4.19
N ALA A 50 3.44 -5.48 3.44
CA ALA A 50 2.90 -4.93 2.21
C ALA A 50 2.20 -3.59 2.43
N ASN A 51 1.43 -3.46 3.53
CA ASN A 51 0.79 -2.21 3.90
C ASN A 51 1.82 -1.11 4.25
N MET A 52 2.87 -1.44 4.99
CA MET A 52 3.94 -0.50 5.33
C MET A 52 4.72 -0.05 4.08
N ILE A 53 5.06 -0.97 3.19
CA ILE A 53 5.69 -0.66 1.90
C ILE A 53 4.76 0.23 1.06
N GLY A 54 3.48 -0.10 0.98
CA GLY A 54 2.47 0.70 0.29
C GLY A 54 2.38 2.13 0.82
N CYS A 55 2.42 2.32 2.14
CA CYS A 55 2.43 3.64 2.78
C CYS A 55 3.68 4.46 2.40
N LEU A 56 4.85 3.85 2.38
CA LEU A 56 6.08 4.52 1.95
C LEU A 56 6.01 4.93 0.48
N LEU A 57 5.55 4.00 -0.38
CA LEU A 57 5.47 4.24 -1.83
C LEU A 57 4.42 5.30 -2.19
N ILE A 58 3.25 5.31 -1.54
CA ILE A 58 2.24 6.34 -1.78
C ILE A 58 2.77 7.72 -1.40
N GLY A 59 3.54 7.84 -0.30
CA GLY A 59 4.23 9.07 0.07
C GLY A 59 5.18 9.57 -1.02
N LEU A 60 6.01 8.67 -1.57
CA LEU A 60 6.91 8.98 -2.70
C LEU A 60 6.16 9.45 -3.95
N VAL A 61 5.03 8.82 -4.25
CA VAL A 61 4.18 9.18 -5.40
C VAL A 61 3.54 10.55 -5.18
N MET A 62 3.00 10.81 -3.99
CA MET A 62 2.36 12.10 -3.67
C MET A 62 3.34 13.27 -3.74
N ALA A 63 4.60 13.07 -3.37
CA ALA A 63 5.65 14.07 -3.50
C ALA A 63 5.86 14.54 -4.95
N GLN A 64 5.50 13.75 -5.97
CA GLN A 64 5.67 14.13 -7.38
C GLN A 64 4.75 15.28 -7.84
N GLY A 65 3.84 15.70 -7.00
CA GLY A 65 2.91 16.80 -7.26
C GLY A 65 1.66 16.40 -8.05
N PRO A 66 0.58 17.19 -7.93
CA PRO A 66 -0.72 16.85 -8.47
C PRO A 66 -0.79 16.86 -9.99
N THR A 67 0.17 17.47 -10.68
CA THR A 67 0.21 17.54 -12.15
C THR A 67 0.55 16.19 -12.79
N ARG A 68 1.13 15.25 -12.04
CA ARG A 68 1.49 13.92 -12.54
C ARG A 68 0.34 12.91 -12.38
N VAL A 69 -0.84 13.27 -12.84
CA VAL A 69 -2.08 12.47 -12.72
C VAL A 69 -1.88 11.01 -13.15
N ARG A 70 -1.20 10.75 -14.26
CA ARG A 70 -0.95 9.38 -14.76
C ARG A 70 -0.14 8.54 -13.77
N LEU A 71 0.86 9.12 -13.12
CA LEU A 71 1.65 8.44 -12.11
C LEU A 71 0.81 8.14 -10.86
N ILE A 72 -0.01 9.10 -10.44
CA ILE A 72 -0.91 8.93 -9.30
C ILE A 72 -1.92 7.80 -9.57
N LEU A 73 -2.51 7.77 -10.77
CA LEU A 73 -3.45 6.71 -11.15
C LEU A 73 -2.78 5.33 -11.20
N ALA A 74 -1.66 5.20 -11.88
CA ALA A 74 -1.00 3.91 -12.05
C ALA A 74 -0.27 3.44 -10.78
N ALA A 75 0.60 4.27 -10.20
CA ALA A 75 1.43 3.87 -9.06
C ALA A 75 0.72 4.08 -7.72
N GLY A 76 -0.02 5.19 -7.52
CA GLY A 76 -0.73 5.47 -6.29
C GLY A 76 -1.98 4.62 -6.13
N ILE A 77 -2.95 4.81 -7.01
CA ILE A 77 -4.26 4.15 -6.91
C ILE A 77 -4.15 2.69 -7.35
N GLY A 78 -3.55 2.42 -8.51
CA GLY A 78 -3.42 1.06 -9.04
C GLY A 78 -2.49 0.21 -8.19
N PHE A 79 -1.19 0.50 -8.23
CA PHE A 79 -0.17 -0.35 -7.59
C PHE A 79 -0.28 -0.36 -6.07
N CYS A 80 -0.20 0.80 -5.40
CA CYS A 80 -0.26 0.84 -3.93
C CYS A 80 -1.62 0.39 -3.41
N GLY A 81 -2.72 0.76 -4.07
CA GLY A 81 -4.07 0.35 -3.67
C GLY A 81 -4.31 -1.16 -3.76
N SER A 82 -3.68 -1.87 -4.72
CA SER A 82 -3.79 -3.32 -4.84
C SER A 82 -2.74 -4.10 -4.03
N LEU A 83 -1.59 -3.47 -3.75
CA LEU A 83 -0.56 -4.02 -2.87
C LEU A 83 -1.03 -4.06 -1.41
N THR A 84 -1.71 -3.01 -0.94
CA THR A 84 -2.22 -2.91 0.42
C THR A 84 -3.53 -3.67 0.61
N THR A 85 -3.81 -4.10 1.85
CA THR A 85 -5.04 -4.83 2.19
C THR A 85 -5.58 -4.36 3.55
N PHE A 86 -6.89 -4.10 3.58
CA PHE A 86 -7.60 -3.78 4.82
C PHE A 86 -8.12 -5.04 5.51
N SER A 87 -8.50 -6.06 4.76
CA SER A 87 -9.16 -7.26 5.27
C SER A 87 -8.27 -8.06 6.23
N SER A 88 -7.01 -8.24 5.93
CA SER A 88 -6.06 -8.97 6.77
C SER A 88 -5.80 -8.23 8.08
N TRP A 89 -5.69 -6.91 8.03
CA TRP A 89 -5.57 -6.08 9.22
C TRP A 89 -6.79 -6.21 10.15
N MET A 90 -8.01 -6.17 9.58
CA MET A 90 -9.24 -6.37 10.34
C MET A 90 -9.35 -7.78 10.92
N LEU A 91 -8.87 -8.79 10.20
CA LEU A 91 -8.84 -10.17 10.70
C LEU A 91 -7.93 -10.31 11.93
N GLU A 92 -6.76 -9.68 11.92
CA GLU A 92 -5.84 -9.67 13.05
C GLU A 92 -6.46 -8.99 14.28
N LEU A 93 -7.07 -7.82 14.08
CA LEU A 93 -7.75 -7.10 15.13
C LEU A 93 -8.89 -7.94 15.73
N ALA A 94 -9.70 -8.57 14.87
CA ALA A 94 -10.80 -9.43 15.30
C ALA A 94 -10.33 -10.66 16.10
N LYS A 95 -9.21 -11.29 15.69
CA LYS A 95 -8.62 -12.42 16.41
C LYS A 95 -8.10 -12.00 17.79
N ALA A 96 -7.41 -10.86 17.88
CA ALA A 96 -6.93 -10.35 19.16
C ALA A 96 -8.07 -10.03 20.12
N LEU A 97 -9.16 -9.43 19.63
CA LEU A 97 -10.35 -9.13 20.42
C LEU A 97 -11.09 -10.41 20.88
N ARG A 98 -11.21 -11.43 20.02
CA ARG A 98 -11.82 -12.72 20.38
C ARG A 98 -11.02 -13.49 21.43
N ALA A 99 -9.70 -13.32 21.43
CA ALA A 99 -8.82 -13.90 22.44
C ALA A 99 -8.79 -13.09 23.75
N ASP A 100 -9.66 -12.08 23.89
CA ASP A 100 -9.68 -11.09 24.98
C ASP A 100 -8.33 -10.41 25.23
N ASN A 101 -7.48 -10.38 24.23
CA ASN A 101 -6.16 -9.75 24.27
C ASN A 101 -6.24 -8.31 23.76
N ARG A 102 -6.79 -7.43 24.58
CA ARG A 102 -6.96 -6.00 24.25
C ARG A 102 -5.65 -5.29 24.01
N ALA A 103 -4.58 -5.69 24.70
CA ALA A 103 -3.24 -5.12 24.50
C ALA A 103 -2.72 -5.44 23.11
N ALA A 104 -2.86 -6.69 22.63
CA ALA A 104 -2.48 -7.06 21.28
C ALA A 104 -3.33 -6.33 20.23
N ALA A 105 -4.64 -6.20 20.44
CA ALA A 105 -5.54 -5.44 19.56
C ALA A 105 -5.11 -3.96 19.46
N ALA A 106 -4.84 -3.31 20.58
CA ALA A 106 -4.33 -1.94 20.61
C ALA A 106 -2.96 -1.83 19.93
N GLY A 107 -2.06 -2.80 20.14
CA GLY A 107 -0.75 -2.85 19.50
C GLY A 107 -0.84 -2.92 17.98
N VAL A 108 -1.68 -3.80 17.42
CA VAL A 108 -1.92 -3.92 15.99
C VAL A 108 -2.49 -2.62 15.42
N LEU A 109 -3.47 -2.03 16.11
CA LEU A 109 -4.08 -0.77 15.70
C LEU A 109 -3.05 0.38 15.65
N LEU A 110 -2.33 0.59 16.74
CA LEU A 110 -1.35 1.65 16.87
C LEU A 110 -0.17 1.47 15.89
N ALA A 111 0.38 0.26 15.80
CA ALA A 111 1.48 -0.03 14.89
C ALA A 111 1.09 0.23 13.43
N SER A 112 -0.13 -0.16 13.04
CA SER A 112 -0.61 0.05 11.67
C SER A 112 -0.88 1.52 11.36
N LEU A 113 -1.58 2.23 12.24
CA LEU A 113 -1.95 3.62 12.00
C LEU A 113 -0.73 4.55 12.13
N VAL A 114 -0.01 4.47 13.24
CA VAL A 114 1.15 5.36 13.49
C VAL A 114 2.28 5.02 12.52
N GLY A 115 2.61 3.74 12.36
CA GLY A 115 3.65 3.28 11.44
C GLY A 115 3.32 3.64 10.00
N GLY A 116 2.07 3.44 9.57
CA GLY A 116 1.62 3.80 8.23
C GLY A 116 1.73 5.30 7.96
N VAL A 117 1.24 6.15 8.88
CA VAL A 117 1.32 7.61 8.75
C VAL A 117 2.78 8.08 8.71
N LEU A 118 3.64 7.57 9.60
CA LEU A 118 5.07 7.93 9.61
C LEU A 118 5.76 7.55 8.30
N LEU A 119 5.44 6.38 7.73
CA LEU A 119 6.00 5.93 6.46
C LEU A 119 5.51 6.76 5.27
N VAL A 120 4.26 7.22 5.27
CA VAL A 120 3.77 8.17 4.26
C VAL A 120 4.57 9.47 4.32
N PHE A 121 4.75 10.05 5.50
CA PHE A 121 5.56 11.27 5.66
C PHE A 121 7.01 11.07 5.26
N LEU A 122 7.63 9.95 5.64
CA LEU A 122 8.98 9.60 5.24
C LEU A 122 9.09 9.48 3.72
N GLY A 123 8.16 8.76 3.09
CA GLY A 123 8.11 8.61 1.63
C GLY A 123 7.97 9.96 0.93
N TYR A 124 7.10 10.83 1.45
CA TYR A 124 6.92 12.17 0.92
C TYR A 124 8.21 13.00 1.03
N ALA A 125 8.84 13.03 2.20
CA ALA A 125 10.10 13.77 2.42
C ALA A 125 11.24 13.25 1.51
N LEU A 126 11.36 11.92 1.36
CA LEU A 126 12.31 11.31 0.43
C LEU A 126 12.03 11.70 -1.03
N GLY A 127 10.77 11.69 -1.43
CA GLY A 127 10.36 12.10 -2.76
C GLY A 127 10.71 13.55 -3.07
N GLU A 128 10.46 14.47 -2.15
CA GLU A 128 10.87 15.88 -2.28
C GLU A 128 12.41 16.04 -2.36
N ALA A 129 13.14 15.34 -1.50
CA ALA A 129 14.59 15.39 -1.50
C ALA A 129 15.19 14.92 -2.84
N LEU A 130 14.62 13.86 -3.43
CA LEU A 130 15.01 13.36 -4.74
C LEU A 130 14.72 14.36 -5.87
N GLN A 131 13.61 15.09 -5.79
CA GLN A 131 13.27 16.12 -6.77
C GLN A 131 14.23 17.30 -6.71
N ARG A 132 14.53 17.79 -5.50
CA ARG A 132 15.50 18.90 -5.32
C ARG A 132 16.87 18.57 -5.90
N ARG A 133 17.35 17.32 -5.74
CA ARG A 133 18.62 16.86 -6.33
C ARG A 133 18.62 16.78 -7.87
N ARG A 134 17.44 16.66 -8.49
CA ARG A 134 17.31 16.61 -9.96
C ARG A 134 17.16 18.00 -10.59
N ALA A 135 16.80 19.00 -9.80
CA ALA A 135 16.58 20.38 -10.25
C ALA A 135 17.83 21.29 -10.10
N GLY A 136 18.84 20.89 -9.33
CA GLY A 136 20.15 21.54 -9.20
C GLY A 136 21.22 20.83 -10.02
#